data_be4fb8a7eb0b593c111ca2f8c9a05594
#
_entry.id   be4fb8a7eb0b593c111ca2f8c9a05594
#
_cell.length_a   1.000
_cell.length_b   1.000
_cell.length_c   1.000
_cell.angle_alpha   90.00
_cell.angle_beta   90.00
_cell.angle_gamma   90.00
#
_symmetry.space_group_name_H-M   'P 1'
#
loop_
_entity.id
_entity.type
_entity.pdbx_description
1 polymer ?
#
loop_
_entity_poly.entity_id
_entity_poly.type
_entity_poly.pdbx_seq_one_letter_code
_entity_poly.pdbx_strand_id
1 'polypeptide(L)'
;PASMIERVEVMRGGGSALFGSSAIAGTINIITKEPLRNSGQLSHTITCFSGGNSFDNNTSLNLSLVTDDHRAGVYIFGQNRHRSGYDYDGDGFTELPKLKNQTVGFRSYFKTSTYSKLTFEYHHLQEFRRGGDMLNRPPHEANIAEQLEHAIDGGSLKFDYFSPNEKHRFSVFTSAANTDRDSYYGGGQDPNAYGKTTDFTVMGGTQYMYSFGRCLFMPADLTAGLEYNRDHLEDNMWGYNRHTEQTVNIYSGFLQNEWKNEKWGILLGGRLDKHNMVDHVIFSPRANLRFNPTKDVNFRLSYASGFRAPQAFDEDMHIENVGGTVSMIERAKGLKEEKSQSLSASADMYRRFGAWQVNLLVEGFYTALKDVFVLGPYEDRGDGVLVRTRYNGSGAKVMGLTLEGKLAYLTQFQFQAGVTLQRSRYDEPYQWDDDAPAEKKMFRTPNTYGYFTATYTPIKPLTIALSGTYTGSMLVQRAAISAENAAMGEMPERPAVALMTPDFFDLGIKAAYDFKFCKSTVFQLNAGIQNIFQAYQKDFDRGANRDSNYIYGPATPRSFFAGVKISY
;
A
#
# COMPACT_ATOMS: atom_id res chain seq x y z
N PRO A 1 -3.62 -8.28 -9.18
CA PRO A 1 -3.93 -9.48 -8.38
C PRO A 1 -2.71 -9.97 -7.60
N ALA A 2 -2.92 -10.47 -6.35
CA ALA A 2 -1.83 -11.02 -5.54
C ALA A 2 -1.11 -12.20 -6.23
N SER A 3 -1.81 -12.91 -7.11
CA SER A 3 -1.28 -14.04 -7.87
C SER A 3 -0.15 -13.67 -8.86
N MET A 4 -0.08 -12.42 -9.30
CA MET A 4 1.00 -11.92 -10.17
C MET A 4 2.26 -11.51 -9.42
N ILE A 5 2.19 -11.38 -8.09
CA ILE A 5 3.28 -10.88 -7.27
C ILE A 5 4.30 -12.00 -7.01
N GLU A 6 5.58 -11.76 -7.30
CA GLU A 6 6.69 -12.61 -6.91
C GLU A 6 7.08 -12.35 -5.46
N ARG A 7 7.30 -11.07 -5.12
CA ARG A 7 7.61 -10.61 -3.76
C ARG A 7 7.29 -9.14 -3.58
N VAL A 8 7.16 -8.74 -2.33
CA VAL A 8 7.02 -7.35 -1.92
C VAL A 8 8.26 -6.96 -1.12
N GLU A 9 8.86 -5.84 -1.49
CA GLU A 9 10.01 -5.25 -0.80
C GLU A 9 9.55 -3.98 -0.10
N VAL A 10 9.78 -3.89 1.20
CA VAL A 10 9.40 -2.71 2.00
C VAL A 10 10.66 -2.02 2.48
N MET A 11 10.82 -0.76 2.07
CA MET A 11 11.83 0.16 2.62
C MET A 11 11.15 1.09 3.62
N ARG A 12 11.67 1.16 4.83
CA ARG A 12 11.22 2.08 5.88
C ARG A 12 12.04 3.38 5.82
N GLY A 13 11.40 4.50 6.17
CA GLY A 13 12.02 5.82 6.13
C GLY A 13 12.06 6.45 4.73
N GLY A 14 12.62 7.65 4.60
CA GLY A 14 12.68 8.39 3.33
C GLY A 14 13.34 7.59 2.21
N GLY A 15 12.70 7.55 1.05
CA GLY A 15 13.14 6.78 -0.12
C GLY A 15 13.31 7.61 -1.40
N SER A 16 13.15 8.94 -1.31
CA SER A 16 13.10 9.81 -2.50
C SER A 16 14.36 9.77 -3.36
N ALA A 17 15.52 9.48 -2.78
CA ALA A 17 16.76 9.30 -3.54
C ALA A 17 16.70 8.16 -4.58
N LEU A 18 15.84 7.17 -4.40
CA LEU A 18 15.62 6.08 -5.36
C LEU A 18 14.30 6.19 -6.11
N PHE A 19 13.22 6.57 -5.40
CA PHE A 19 11.85 6.45 -5.89
C PHE A 19 11.19 7.81 -6.17
N GLY A 20 11.92 8.91 -5.97
CA GLY A 20 11.45 10.26 -6.26
C GLY A 20 10.46 10.81 -5.25
N SER A 21 9.57 11.69 -5.71
CA SER A 21 8.54 12.34 -4.89
C SER A 21 7.63 11.33 -4.19
N SER A 22 7.06 11.75 -3.07
CA SER A 22 6.12 10.98 -2.23
C SER A 22 6.71 9.81 -1.44
N ALA A 23 7.99 9.45 -1.61
CA ALA A 23 8.67 8.44 -0.80
C ALA A 23 9.16 9.03 0.54
N ILE A 24 8.25 9.61 1.32
CA ILE A 24 8.56 10.37 2.55
C ILE A 24 8.71 9.49 3.80
N ALA A 25 7.82 8.50 3.95
CA ALA A 25 7.78 7.63 5.14
C ALA A 25 8.28 6.21 4.86
N GLY A 26 8.30 5.82 3.59
CA GLY A 26 8.73 4.50 3.13
C GLY A 26 8.32 4.25 1.69
N THR A 27 8.72 3.08 1.20
CA THR A 27 8.39 2.63 -0.15
C THR A 27 8.03 1.15 -0.12
N ILE A 28 6.95 0.80 -0.80
CA ILE A 28 6.54 -0.57 -1.07
C ILE A 28 6.81 -0.86 -2.54
N ASN A 29 7.77 -1.73 -2.82
CA ASN A 29 8.13 -2.15 -4.18
C ASN A 29 7.54 -3.53 -4.46
N ILE A 30 6.65 -3.61 -5.45
CA ILE A 30 5.99 -4.85 -5.85
C ILE A 30 6.72 -5.42 -7.06
N ILE A 31 7.33 -6.58 -6.89
CA ILE A 31 8.01 -7.30 -7.96
C ILE A 31 7.06 -8.34 -8.55
N THR A 32 6.78 -8.21 -9.84
CA THR A 32 5.90 -9.12 -10.58
C THR A 32 6.66 -10.38 -11.04
N LYS A 33 5.94 -11.50 -11.16
CA LYS A 33 6.50 -12.78 -11.64
C LYS A 33 7.00 -12.67 -13.07
N GLU A 34 8.16 -13.25 -13.32
CA GLU A 34 8.69 -13.46 -14.67
C GLU A 34 8.37 -14.87 -15.17
N PRO A 35 8.09 -15.06 -16.47
CA PRO A 35 7.94 -16.39 -17.04
C PRO A 35 9.32 -17.09 -17.10
N LEU A 36 9.53 -18.09 -16.26
CA LEU A 36 10.80 -18.83 -16.16
C LEU A 36 10.67 -20.26 -16.68
N ARG A 37 9.46 -20.83 -16.68
CA ARG A 37 9.14 -22.20 -17.11
C ARG A 37 7.68 -22.27 -17.53
N ASN A 38 7.35 -23.28 -18.30
CA ASN A 38 5.96 -23.59 -18.63
C ASN A 38 5.22 -24.04 -17.37
N SER A 39 4.16 -23.34 -17.02
CA SER A 39 3.32 -23.66 -15.86
C SER A 39 1.96 -22.99 -15.97
N GLY A 40 0.97 -23.54 -15.30
CA GLY A 40 -0.37 -22.99 -15.22
C GLY A 40 -0.95 -23.17 -13.82
N GLN A 41 -1.78 -22.22 -13.40
CA GLN A 41 -2.50 -22.29 -12.14
C GLN A 41 -3.88 -21.65 -12.30
N LEU A 42 -4.91 -22.39 -11.91
CA LEU A 42 -6.28 -21.90 -11.74
C LEU A 42 -6.67 -22.10 -10.29
N SER A 43 -7.22 -21.08 -9.66
CA SER A 43 -7.72 -21.17 -8.28
C SER A 43 -9.06 -20.47 -8.12
N HIS A 44 -9.89 -21.04 -7.26
CA HIS A 44 -11.15 -20.44 -6.83
C HIS A 44 -11.29 -20.54 -5.31
N THR A 45 -11.69 -19.45 -4.67
CA THR A 45 -11.89 -19.36 -3.22
C THR A 45 -13.23 -18.70 -2.95
N ILE A 46 -14.00 -19.29 -2.07
CA ILE A 46 -15.23 -18.74 -1.52
C ILE A 46 -14.97 -18.41 -0.06
N THR A 47 -15.29 -17.18 0.36
CA THR A 47 -15.22 -16.72 1.74
C THR A 47 -16.62 -16.33 2.21
N CYS A 48 -17.03 -16.77 3.40
CA CYS A 48 -18.28 -16.43 4.06
C CYS A 48 -17.97 -15.63 5.33
N PHE A 49 -18.63 -14.50 5.52
CA PHE A 49 -18.47 -13.67 6.72
C PHE A 49 -19.41 -14.11 7.82
N SER A 50 -18.93 -14.12 9.07
CA SER A 50 -19.69 -14.57 10.24
C SER A 50 -20.83 -13.60 10.56
N GLY A 51 -22.03 -14.13 10.75
CA GLY A 51 -23.22 -13.36 11.14
C GLY A 51 -24.04 -12.78 9.97
N GLY A 52 -23.65 -13.04 8.71
CA GLY A 52 -24.36 -12.51 7.55
C GLY A 52 -24.43 -13.49 6.38
N ASN A 53 -25.28 -13.15 5.41
CA ASN A 53 -25.39 -13.86 4.13
C ASN A 53 -24.43 -13.29 3.07
N SER A 54 -23.28 -12.76 3.51
CA SER A 54 -22.31 -12.12 2.63
C SER A 54 -21.18 -13.07 2.24
N PHE A 55 -20.89 -13.12 0.94
CA PHE A 55 -19.88 -13.98 0.36
C PHE A 55 -18.90 -13.19 -0.48
N ASP A 56 -17.65 -13.65 -0.50
CA ASP A 56 -16.60 -13.15 -1.38
C ASP A 56 -16.07 -14.32 -2.24
N ASN A 57 -16.31 -14.25 -3.53
CA ASN A 57 -15.87 -15.24 -4.51
C ASN A 57 -14.69 -14.68 -5.29
N ASN A 58 -13.59 -15.41 -5.33
CA ASN A 58 -12.38 -14.99 -6.02
C ASN A 58 -11.82 -16.11 -6.88
N THR A 59 -11.80 -15.90 -8.20
CA THR A 59 -11.19 -16.80 -9.18
C THR A 59 -9.95 -16.14 -9.75
N SER A 60 -8.82 -16.85 -9.80
CA SER A 60 -7.60 -16.34 -10.44
C SER A 60 -6.96 -17.39 -11.35
N LEU A 61 -6.43 -16.91 -12.47
CA LEU A 61 -5.70 -17.67 -13.49
C LEU A 61 -4.29 -17.09 -13.64
N ASN A 62 -3.30 -17.98 -13.73
CA ASN A 62 -1.93 -17.63 -14.07
C ASN A 62 -1.38 -18.66 -15.06
N LEU A 63 -0.76 -18.18 -16.13
CA LEU A 63 -0.10 -19.00 -17.13
C LEU A 63 1.30 -18.44 -17.40
N SER A 64 2.27 -19.33 -17.48
CA SER A 64 3.65 -19.00 -17.84
C SER A 64 4.07 -19.89 -19.00
N LEU A 65 4.43 -19.28 -20.11
CA LEU A 65 4.88 -19.96 -21.32
C LEU A 65 6.26 -19.44 -21.68
N VAL A 66 7.19 -20.34 -21.98
CA VAL A 66 8.58 -20.00 -22.30
C VAL A 66 9.02 -20.88 -23.44
N THR A 67 9.73 -20.30 -24.41
CA THR A 67 10.33 -21.04 -25.52
C THR A 67 11.45 -21.96 -25.02
N ASP A 68 11.71 -23.06 -25.71
CA ASP A 68 12.72 -24.06 -25.31
C ASP A 68 14.13 -23.46 -25.20
N ASP A 69 14.44 -22.48 -26.02
CA ASP A 69 15.71 -21.74 -26.01
C ASP A 69 15.75 -20.59 -24.96
N HIS A 70 14.67 -20.40 -24.17
CA HIS A 70 14.50 -19.34 -23.21
C HIS A 70 14.74 -17.91 -23.75
N ARG A 71 14.53 -17.71 -25.06
CA ARG A 71 14.66 -16.39 -25.69
C ARG A 71 13.41 -15.55 -25.54
N ALA A 72 12.25 -16.15 -25.43
CA ALA A 72 10.99 -15.46 -25.23
C ALA A 72 10.16 -16.14 -24.15
N GLY A 73 9.37 -15.35 -23.46
CA GLY A 73 8.41 -15.87 -22.50
C GLY A 73 7.27 -14.89 -22.26
N VAL A 74 6.11 -15.42 -21.88
CA VAL A 74 4.95 -14.63 -21.49
C VAL A 74 4.33 -15.21 -20.22
N TYR A 75 4.04 -14.33 -19.27
CA TYR A 75 3.27 -14.60 -18.07
C TYR A 75 1.93 -13.88 -18.19
N ILE A 76 0.83 -14.63 -18.20
CA ILE A 76 -0.53 -14.11 -18.30
C ILE A 76 -1.20 -14.31 -16.95
N PHE A 77 -1.91 -13.31 -16.48
CA PHE A 77 -2.69 -13.38 -15.24
C PHE A 77 -4.09 -12.82 -15.43
N GLY A 78 -5.03 -13.36 -14.68
CA GLY A 78 -6.40 -12.90 -14.63
C GLY A 78 -7.01 -13.09 -13.25
N GLN A 79 -7.96 -12.23 -12.90
CA GLN A 79 -8.74 -12.33 -11.68
C GLN A 79 -10.18 -11.88 -11.94
N ASN A 80 -11.12 -12.60 -11.33
CA ASN A 80 -12.51 -12.16 -11.20
C ASN A 80 -12.93 -12.34 -9.74
N ARG A 81 -13.28 -11.25 -9.10
CA ARG A 81 -13.69 -11.21 -7.70
C ARG A 81 -15.05 -10.53 -7.56
N HIS A 82 -15.92 -11.15 -6.79
CA HIS A 82 -17.22 -10.61 -6.47
C HIS A 82 -17.52 -10.81 -4.98
N ARG A 83 -17.70 -9.71 -4.26
CA ARG A 83 -18.10 -9.69 -2.85
C ARG A 83 -19.46 -9.01 -2.70
N SER A 84 -20.35 -9.62 -1.92
CA SER A 84 -21.58 -8.98 -1.47
C SER A 84 -21.26 -7.90 -0.43
N GLY A 85 -22.10 -6.89 -0.30
CA GLY A 85 -22.02 -5.97 0.84
C GLY A 85 -22.24 -6.72 2.17
N TYR A 86 -21.59 -6.27 3.23
CA TYR A 86 -21.69 -6.84 4.56
C TYR A 86 -22.03 -5.75 5.58
N ASP A 87 -23.16 -5.91 6.21
CA ASP A 87 -23.68 -5.12 7.33
C ASP A 87 -23.42 -5.91 8.60
N TYR A 88 -22.56 -5.37 9.47
CA TYR A 88 -22.10 -6.06 10.68
C TYR A 88 -23.06 -5.92 11.85
N ASP A 89 -23.66 -4.76 12.04
CA ASP A 89 -24.46 -4.42 13.20
C ASP A 89 -25.98 -4.42 12.92
N GLY A 90 -26.37 -4.70 11.68
CA GLY A 90 -27.76 -4.90 11.25
C GLY A 90 -28.55 -3.61 11.11
N ASP A 91 -27.89 -2.47 10.91
CA ASP A 91 -28.55 -1.17 10.76
C ASP A 91 -28.94 -0.83 9.30
N GLY A 92 -28.63 -1.73 8.35
CA GLY A 92 -28.89 -1.57 6.92
C GLY A 92 -27.77 -0.90 6.14
N PHE A 93 -26.72 -0.43 6.80
CA PHE A 93 -25.54 0.17 6.19
C PHE A 93 -24.36 -0.82 6.21
N THR A 94 -23.53 -0.79 5.18
CA THR A 94 -22.44 -1.76 5.06
C THR A 94 -21.13 -1.25 5.65
N GLU A 95 -20.48 -2.05 6.52
CA GLU A 95 -19.09 -1.87 6.95
C GLU A 95 -18.10 -2.43 5.93
N LEU A 96 -18.51 -3.43 5.11
CA LEU A 96 -17.74 -3.86 3.95
C LEU A 96 -18.55 -3.62 2.67
N PRO A 97 -18.05 -2.83 1.73
CA PRO A 97 -18.78 -2.51 0.51
C PRO A 97 -18.93 -3.75 -0.40
N LYS A 98 -19.97 -3.75 -1.20
CA LYS A 98 -20.10 -4.62 -2.37
C LYS A 98 -18.94 -4.33 -3.32
N LEU A 99 -18.34 -5.39 -3.87
CA LEU A 99 -17.17 -5.29 -4.75
C LEU A 99 -17.34 -6.22 -5.95
N LYS A 100 -17.04 -5.70 -7.14
CA LYS A 100 -16.75 -6.49 -8.34
C LYS A 100 -15.40 -6.03 -8.86
N ASN A 101 -14.48 -6.95 -9.09
CA ASN A 101 -13.16 -6.63 -9.63
C ASN A 101 -12.82 -7.65 -10.71
N GLN A 102 -12.45 -7.17 -11.88
CA GLN A 102 -11.98 -7.96 -13.00
C GLN A 102 -10.64 -7.41 -13.45
N THR A 103 -9.65 -8.26 -13.51
CA THR A 103 -8.30 -7.87 -13.93
C THR A 103 -7.78 -8.89 -14.92
N VAL A 104 -7.16 -8.42 -15.99
CA VAL A 104 -6.41 -9.24 -16.93
C VAL A 104 -5.13 -8.51 -17.30
N GLY A 105 -4.07 -9.25 -17.49
CA GLY A 105 -2.81 -8.67 -17.93
C GLY A 105 -1.77 -9.70 -18.28
N PHE A 106 -0.65 -9.23 -18.80
CA PHE A 106 0.49 -10.07 -19.11
C PHE A 106 1.81 -9.32 -18.95
N ARG A 107 2.86 -10.10 -18.76
CA ARG A 107 4.25 -9.66 -18.81
C ARG A 107 5.01 -10.58 -19.76
N SER A 108 5.66 -10.02 -20.74
CA SER A 108 6.46 -10.77 -21.72
C SER A 108 7.90 -10.28 -21.74
N TYR A 109 8.80 -11.16 -22.12
CA TYR A 109 10.16 -10.77 -22.43
C TYR A 109 10.61 -11.38 -23.77
N PHE A 110 11.53 -10.68 -24.40
CA PHE A 110 12.25 -11.15 -25.57
C PHE A 110 13.74 -10.79 -25.45
N LYS A 111 14.61 -11.80 -25.48
CA LYS A 111 16.07 -11.61 -25.52
C LYS A 111 16.49 -11.30 -26.96
N THR A 112 16.77 -10.05 -27.24
CA THR A 112 17.22 -9.60 -28.57
C THR A 112 18.64 -10.09 -28.87
N SER A 113 19.44 -10.33 -27.82
CA SER A 113 20.74 -10.99 -27.87
C SER A 113 21.04 -11.70 -26.54
N THR A 114 22.21 -12.34 -26.43
CA THR A 114 22.70 -12.90 -25.14
C THR A 114 22.83 -11.83 -24.05
N TYR A 115 23.03 -10.58 -24.45
CA TYR A 115 23.32 -9.47 -23.54
C TYR A 115 22.20 -8.44 -23.47
N SER A 116 21.08 -8.66 -24.14
CA SER A 116 19.99 -7.68 -24.17
C SER A 116 18.62 -8.33 -24.07
N LYS A 117 17.74 -7.68 -23.33
CA LYS A 117 16.37 -8.12 -23.05
C LYS A 117 15.40 -6.96 -23.21
N LEU A 118 14.32 -7.18 -23.93
CA LEU A 118 13.14 -6.34 -23.99
C LEU A 118 12.06 -6.95 -23.10
N THR A 119 11.44 -6.15 -22.24
CA THR A 119 10.31 -6.55 -21.40
C THR A 119 9.14 -5.64 -21.69
N PHE A 120 7.96 -6.23 -21.86
CA PHE A 120 6.70 -5.52 -22.08
C PHE A 120 5.65 -6.03 -21.12
N GLU A 121 4.91 -5.11 -20.49
CA GLU A 121 3.79 -5.39 -19.58
C GLU A 121 2.57 -4.60 -20.01
N TYR A 122 1.41 -5.21 -19.83
CA TYR A 122 0.12 -4.54 -19.93
C TYR A 122 -0.87 -5.19 -18.98
N HIS A 123 -1.74 -4.37 -18.40
CA HIS A 123 -2.90 -4.85 -17.64
C HIS A 123 -4.08 -3.89 -17.77
N HIS A 124 -5.26 -4.49 -17.70
CA HIS A 124 -6.54 -3.82 -17.61
C HIS A 124 -7.24 -4.27 -16.34
N LEU A 125 -7.83 -3.30 -15.60
CA LEU A 125 -8.57 -3.53 -14.38
C LEU A 125 -9.90 -2.77 -14.46
N GLN A 126 -11.00 -3.47 -14.14
CA GLN A 126 -12.29 -2.86 -13.87
C GLN A 126 -12.70 -3.16 -12.44
N GLU A 127 -13.07 -2.14 -11.69
CA GLU A 127 -13.56 -2.30 -10.33
C GLU A 127 -14.83 -1.47 -10.12
N PHE A 128 -15.84 -2.13 -9.58
CA PHE A 128 -17.05 -1.51 -9.03
C PHE A 128 -17.05 -1.71 -7.53
N ARG A 129 -17.23 -0.64 -6.77
CA ARG A 129 -17.35 -0.66 -5.31
C ARG A 129 -18.56 0.16 -4.90
N ARG A 130 -19.39 -0.36 -3.96
CA ARG A 130 -20.59 0.29 -3.47
C ARG A 130 -20.77 0.02 -1.98
N GLY A 131 -20.66 1.07 -1.16
CA GLY A 131 -20.95 1.09 0.27
C GLY A 131 -22.18 1.93 0.60
N GLY A 132 -22.58 1.91 1.87
CA GLY A 132 -23.75 2.59 2.40
C GLY A 132 -24.97 1.67 2.48
N ASP A 133 -26.17 2.24 2.34
CA ASP A 133 -27.44 1.51 2.37
C ASP A 133 -28.06 1.31 0.97
N MET A 134 -29.20 0.63 0.91
CA MET A 134 -29.99 0.43 -0.32
C MET A 134 -29.15 0.00 -1.53
N LEU A 135 -28.24 -0.98 -1.36
CA LEU A 135 -27.26 -1.41 -2.37
C LEU A 135 -27.86 -1.92 -3.69
N ASN A 136 -29.16 -2.12 -3.77
CA ASN A 136 -29.91 -2.56 -4.95
C ASN A 136 -30.57 -1.40 -5.70
N ARG A 137 -30.43 -0.15 -5.21
CA ARG A 137 -30.95 1.08 -5.84
C ARG A 137 -29.81 1.93 -6.38
N PRO A 138 -30.10 2.88 -7.30
CA PRO A 138 -29.15 3.93 -7.67
C PRO A 138 -28.60 4.66 -6.44
N PRO A 139 -27.34 5.10 -6.41
CA PRO A 139 -26.72 5.68 -5.22
C PRO A 139 -27.42 6.95 -4.73
N HIS A 140 -28.01 7.75 -5.62
CA HIS A 140 -28.77 8.96 -5.28
C HIS A 140 -30.16 8.70 -4.65
N GLU A 141 -30.60 7.45 -4.58
CA GLU A 141 -31.80 7.05 -3.86
C GLU A 141 -31.49 6.52 -2.45
N ALA A 142 -30.22 6.40 -2.09
CA ALA A 142 -29.78 5.92 -0.79
C ALA A 142 -29.66 7.07 0.23
N ASN A 143 -29.74 6.73 1.51
CA ASN A 143 -29.54 7.70 2.59
C ASN A 143 -28.05 8.10 2.69
N ILE A 144 -27.13 7.12 2.56
CA ILE A 144 -25.71 7.34 2.37
C ILE A 144 -25.21 6.36 1.30
N ALA A 145 -24.45 6.88 0.35
CA ALA A 145 -23.81 6.04 -0.63
C ALA A 145 -22.41 6.52 -0.97
N GLU A 146 -21.48 5.57 -1.02
CA GLU A 146 -20.20 5.71 -1.69
C GLU A 146 -20.16 4.68 -2.82
N GLN A 147 -20.10 5.15 -4.07
CA GLN A 147 -19.96 4.27 -5.24
C GLN A 147 -18.81 4.73 -6.10
N LEU A 148 -17.98 3.77 -6.49
CA LEU A 148 -16.83 3.98 -7.38
C LEU A 148 -16.84 2.94 -8.49
N GLU A 149 -16.64 3.42 -9.71
CA GLU A 149 -16.41 2.58 -10.88
C GLU A 149 -15.09 3.00 -11.51
N HIS A 150 -14.09 2.12 -11.48
CA HIS A 150 -12.78 2.37 -12.04
C HIS A 150 -12.56 1.53 -13.30
N ALA A 151 -11.99 2.15 -14.33
CA ALA A 151 -11.34 1.47 -15.43
C ALA A 151 -9.88 1.94 -15.47
N ILE A 152 -8.94 1.01 -15.31
CA ILE A 152 -7.50 1.32 -15.27
C ILE A 152 -6.79 0.51 -16.33
N ASP A 153 -6.07 1.19 -17.21
CA ASP A 153 -5.15 0.61 -18.20
C ASP A 153 -3.73 1.00 -17.85
N GLY A 154 -2.86 0.00 -17.70
CA GLY A 154 -1.46 0.24 -17.37
C GLY A 154 -0.53 -0.60 -18.23
N GLY A 155 0.62 -0.03 -18.60
CA GLY A 155 1.62 -0.74 -19.38
C GLY A 155 3.01 -0.18 -19.20
N SER A 156 4.01 -1.01 -19.55
CA SER A 156 5.41 -0.61 -19.49
C SER A 156 6.24 -1.31 -20.57
N LEU A 157 7.29 -0.62 -21.01
CA LEU A 157 8.31 -1.15 -21.90
C LEU A 157 9.66 -0.89 -21.28
N LYS A 158 10.50 -1.93 -21.19
CA LYS A 158 11.85 -1.83 -20.66
C LYS A 158 12.85 -2.55 -21.56
N PHE A 159 13.96 -1.89 -21.87
CA PHE A 159 15.11 -2.48 -22.54
C PHE A 159 16.30 -2.50 -21.59
N ASP A 160 16.88 -3.68 -21.38
CA ASP A 160 18.08 -3.89 -20.57
C ASP A 160 19.23 -4.39 -21.47
N TYR A 161 20.40 -3.81 -21.31
CA TYR A 161 21.64 -4.23 -21.96
C TYR A 161 22.75 -4.45 -20.94
N PHE A 162 23.50 -5.53 -21.10
CA PHE A 162 24.67 -5.89 -20.33
C PHE A 162 25.86 -6.07 -21.27
N SER A 163 26.98 -5.43 -20.98
CA SER A 163 28.16 -5.64 -21.82
C SER A 163 28.78 -7.03 -21.62
N PRO A 164 29.45 -7.59 -22.65
CA PRO A 164 30.11 -8.90 -22.54
C PRO A 164 31.16 -8.99 -21.42
N ASN A 165 31.76 -7.86 -21.03
CA ASN A 165 32.74 -7.78 -19.94
C ASN A 165 32.11 -7.55 -18.56
N GLU A 166 30.78 -7.59 -18.49
CA GLU A 166 29.95 -7.41 -17.26
C GLU A 166 30.15 -6.06 -16.54
N LYS A 167 30.90 -5.12 -17.13
CA LYS A 167 31.20 -3.83 -16.50
C LYS A 167 30.13 -2.77 -16.74
N HIS A 168 29.40 -2.86 -17.84
CA HIS A 168 28.41 -1.85 -18.23
C HIS A 168 27.01 -2.47 -18.20
N ARG A 169 26.08 -1.81 -17.55
CA ARG A 169 24.65 -2.11 -17.61
C ARG A 169 23.92 -0.84 -18.01
N PHE A 170 23.04 -0.95 -18.96
CA PHE A 170 22.21 0.15 -19.43
C PHE A 170 20.76 -0.28 -19.49
N SER A 171 19.87 0.55 -18.98
CA SER A 171 18.43 0.33 -19.02
C SER A 171 17.73 1.58 -19.52
N VAL A 172 16.74 1.38 -20.39
CA VAL A 172 15.75 2.41 -20.77
C VAL A 172 14.38 1.86 -20.46
N PHE A 173 13.52 2.66 -19.87
CA PHE A 173 12.15 2.23 -19.55
C PHE A 173 11.16 3.36 -19.77
N THR A 174 9.93 2.97 -20.05
CA THR A 174 8.76 3.84 -20.02
C THR A 174 7.57 3.08 -19.47
N SER A 175 6.70 3.77 -18.79
CA SER A 175 5.41 3.25 -18.33
C SER A 175 4.33 4.30 -18.47
N ALA A 176 3.11 3.87 -18.71
CA ALA A 176 1.94 4.73 -18.71
C ALA A 176 0.78 4.04 -18.00
N ALA A 177 -0.04 4.83 -17.33
CA ALA A 177 -1.30 4.39 -16.74
C ALA A 177 -2.38 5.43 -17.03
N ASN A 178 -3.56 4.94 -17.38
CA ASN A 178 -4.77 5.74 -17.51
C ASN A 178 -5.82 5.22 -16.53
N THR A 179 -6.41 6.11 -15.76
CA THR A 179 -7.49 5.81 -14.83
C THR A 179 -8.71 6.64 -15.20
N ASP A 180 -9.82 5.99 -15.49
CA ASP A 180 -11.13 6.59 -15.57
C ASP A 180 -11.95 6.15 -14.37
N ARG A 181 -12.53 7.10 -13.64
CA ARG A 181 -13.33 6.85 -12.44
C ARG A 181 -14.64 7.62 -12.52
N ASP A 182 -15.75 6.91 -12.45
CA ASP A 182 -17.05 7.47 -12.11
C ASP A 182 -17.29 7.28 -10.61
N SER A 183 -17.70 8.33 -9.92
CA SER A 183 -17.89 8.35 -8.47
C SER A 183 -19.25 8.89 -8.07
N TYR A 184 -19.73 8.46 -6.93
CA TYR A 184 -20.82 9.07 -6.18
C TYR A 184 -20.44 9.08 -4.70
N TYR A 185 -20.47 10.25 -4.08
CA TYR A 185 -20.21 10.43 -2.65
C TYR A 185 -21.33 11.30 -2.08
N GLY A 186 -22.42 10.69 -1.63
CA GLY A 186 -23.58 11.46 -1.22
C GLY A 186 -24.30 10.91 -0.02
N GLY A 187 -25.02 11.83 0.66
CA GLY A 187 -25.96 11.57 1.73
C GLY A 187 -27.29 12.27 1.47
N GLY A 188 -28.38 11.83 2.14
CA GLY A 188 -29.68 12.48 2.06
C GLY A 188 -30.33 12.40 0.68
N GLN A 189 -30.01 11.38 -0.12
CA GLN A 189 -30.58 11.18 -1.47
C GLN A 189 -30.21 12.31 -2.45
N ASP A 190 -28.98 12.81 -2.38
CA ASP A 190 -28.55 13.95 -3.18
C ASP A 190 -28.26 13.57 -4.65
N PRO A 191 -28.98 14.11 -5.63
CA PRO A 191 -28.74 13.85 -7.05
C PRO A 191 -27.48 14.54 -7.58
N ASN A 192 -26.87 15.45 -6.82
CA ASN A 192 -25.71 16.26 -7.23
C ASN A 192 -24.36 15.63 -6.89
N ALA A 193 -24.34 14.53 -6.13
CA ALA A 193 -23.13 13.94 -5.59
C ALA A 193 -22.32 13.07 -6.58
N TYR A 194 -22.62 13.16 -7.86
CA TYR A 194 -21.87 12.45 -8.91
C TYR A 194 -20.59 13.19 -9.29
N GLY A 195 -19.53 12.40 -9.51
CA GLY A 195 -18.24 12.90 -9.95
C GLY A 195 -17.63 12.06 -11.04
N LYS A 196 -16.70 12.65 -11.78
CA LYS A 196 -15.88 11.99 -12.78
C LYS A 196 -14.43 12.40 -12.63
N THR A 197 -13.54 11.42 -12.59
CA THR A 197 -12.10 11.64 -12.51
C THR A 197 -11.42 10.95 -13.68
N THR A 198 -10.50 11.65 -14.33
CA THR A 198 -9.54 11.07 -15.27
C THR A 198 -8.12 11.38 -14.80
N ASP A 199 -7.25 10.39 -14.85
CA ASP A 199 -5.84 10.52 -14.49
C ASP A 199 -4.97 9.80 -15.51
N PHE A 200 -4.06 10.53 -16.13
CA PHE A 200 -3.08 9.97 -17.06
C PHE A 200 -1.66 10.23 -16.58
N THR A 201 -1.00 9.17 -16.13
CA THR A 201 0.39 9.20 -15.70
C THR A 201 1.30 8.57 -16.76
N VAL A 202 2.41 9.22 -17.08
CA VAL A 202 3.48 8.66 -17.90
C VAL A 202 4.82 8.91 -17.22
N MET A 203 5.66 7.87 -17.20
CA MET A 203 7.01 7.92 -16.66
C MET A 203 7.98 7.32 -17.66
N GLY A 204 9.15 7.93 -17.83
CA GLY A 204 10.25 7.40 -18.64
C GLY A 204 11.58 7.70 -18.03
N GLY A 205 12.56 6.84 -18.28
CA GLY A 205 13.88 7.04 -17.71
C GLY A 205 14.96 6.19 -18.34
N THR A 206 16.19 6.57 -18.01
CA THR A 206 17.41 5.84 -18.38
C THR A 206 18.27 5.64 -17.14
N GLN A 207 18.92 4.50 -17.09
CA GLN A 207 19.87 4.20 -16.03
C GLN A 207 21.12 3.55 -16.64
N TYR A 208 22.26 4.02 -16.22
CA TYR A 208 23.55 3.46 -16.57
C TYR A 208 24.32 3.08 -15.30
N MET A 209 24.89 1.89 -15.28
CA MET A 209 25.77 1.41 -14.22
C MET A 209 27.11 1.00 -14.78
N TYR A 210 28.18 1.40 -14.10
CA TYR A 210 29.53 0.99 -14.39
C TYR A 210 30.21 0.34 -13.18
N SER A 211 30.72 -0.88 -13.36
CA SER A 211 31.41 -1.63 -12.32
C SER A 211 32.93 -1.44 -12.42
N PHE A 212 33.49 -0.73 -11.45
CA PHE A 212 34.95 -0.54 -11.31
C PHE A 212 35.57 -1.74 -10.61
N GLY A 213 36.66 -2.27 -11.14
CA GLY A 213 37.49 -3.23 -10.40
C GLY A 213 38.08 -2.61 -9.13
N ARG A 214 38.37 -1.31 -9.15
CA ARG A 214 38.74 -0.48 -7.98
C ARG A 214 38.40 0.97 -8.27
N CYS A 215 37.71 1.61 -7.33
CA CYS A 215 37.42 3.03 -7.33
C CYS A 215 37.86 3.60 -5.98
N LEU A 216 38.89 4.47 -5.97
CA LEU A 216 39.56 4.97 -4.77
C LEU A 216 40.22 3.82 -3.95
N PHE A 217 39.47 3.14 -3.10
CA PHE A 217 40.00 2.18 -2.12
C PHE A 217 39.40 0.76 -2.23
N MET A 218 38.23 0.59 -2.88
CA MET A 218 37.54 -0.70 -3.04
C MET A 218 36.94 -0.84 -4.45
N PRO A 219 36.54 -2.07 -4.87
CA PRO A 219 35.63 -2.23 -6.01
C PRO A 219 34.35 -1.45 -5.77
N ALA A 220 33.80 -0.89 -6.83
CA ALA A 220 32.61 -0.06 -6.72
C ALA A 220 31.70 -0.15 -7.96
N ASP A 221 30.40 0.07 -7.74
CA ASP A 221 29.40 0.24 -8.78
C ASP A 221 28.87 1.68 -8.76
N LEU A 222 29.16 2.42 -9.82
CA LEU A 222 28.60 3.75 -10.06
C LEU A 222 27.32 3.62 -10.86
N THR A 223 26.24 4.19 -10.34
CA THR A 223 24.93 4.23 -11.02
C THR A 223 24.50 5.68 -11.21
N ALA A 224 24.12 6.03 -12.44
CA ALA A 224 23.55 7.33 -12.80
C ALA A 224 22.27 7.13 -13.59
N GLY A 225 21.33 8.05 -13.48
CA GLY A 225 20.10 7.98 -14.26
C GLY A 225 19.41 9.33 -14.38
N LEU A 226 18.56 9.39 -15.39
CA LEU A 226 17.65 10.50 -15.66
C LEU A 226 16.23 9.95 -15.75
N GLU A 227 15.26 10.67 -15.19
CA GLU A 227 13.86 10.29 -15.21
C GLU A 227 12.99 11.51 -15.48
N TYR A 228 11.88 11.27 -16.15
CA TYR A 228 10.79 12.22 -16.32
C TYR A 228 9.49 11.55 -15.92
N ASN A 229 8.69 12.27 -15.13
CA ASN A 229 7.34 11.86 -14.76
C ASN A 229 6.37 12.99 -15.09
N ARG A 230 5.26 12.65 -15.73
CA ARG A 230 4.10 13.51 -15.94
C ARG A 230 2.87 12.81 -15.43
N ASP A 231 2.06 13.56 -14.69
CA ASP A 231 0.77 13.16 -14.16
C ASP A 231 -0.24 14.27 -14.48
N HIS A 232 -1.34 13.91 -15.12
CA HIS A 232 -2.41 14.84 -15.49
C HIS A 232 -3.74 14.32 -14.95
N LEU A 233 -4.22 15.02 -13.92
CA LEU A 233 -5.44 14.73 -13.20
C LEU A 233 -6.50 15.76 -13.54
N GLU A 234 -7.71 15.28 -13.83
CA GLU A 234 -8.93 16.08 -13.90
C GLU A 234 -10.01 15.41 -13.06
N ASP A 235 -10.56 16.12 -12.07
CA ASP A 235 -11.62 15.64 -11.19
C ASP A 235 -12.76 16.64 -11.14
N ASN A 236 -13.95 16.18 -11.51
CA ASN A 236 -15.15 17.01 -11.66
C ASN A 236 -16.28 16.48 -10.79
N MET A 237 -16.83 17.34 -9.92
CA MET A 237 -18.08 17.12 -9.19
C MET A 237 -18.98 18.35 -9.40
N TRP A 238 -19.69 18.34 -10.52
CA TRP A 238 -20.45 19.48 -11.00
C TRP A 238 -21.53 19.94 -10.04
N GLY A 239 -22.19 18.99 -9.36
CA GLY A 239 -23.25 19.30 -8.41
C GLY A 239 -22.77 20.06 -7.16
N TYR A 240 -21.51 19.91 -6.80
CA TYR A 240 -20.87 20.65 -5.70
C TYR A 240 -19.99 21.81 -6.17
N ASN A 241 -20.07 22.15 -7.46
CA ASN A 241 -19.25 23.18 -8.10
C ASN A 241 -17.75 23.00 -7.80
N ARG A 242 -17.29 21.73 -7.79
CA ARG A 242 -15.90 21.37 -7.59
C ARG A 242 -15.29 20.89 -8.89
N HIS A 243 -14.21 21.55 -9.27
CA HIS A 243 -13.38 21.20 -10.41
C HIS A 243 -11.91 21.27 -9.99
N THR A 244 -11.19 20.18 -10.16
CA THR A 244 -9.76 20.11 -9.91
C THR A 244 -9.05 19.65 -11.17
N GLU A 245 -8.23 20.50 -11.75
CA GLU A 245 -7.33 20.16 -12.85
C GLU A 245 -5.89 20.37 -12.40
N GLN A 246 -5.04 19.38 -12.59
CA GLN A 246 -3.64 19.46 -12.18
C GLN A 246 -2.75 18.72 -13.17
N THR A 247 -1.65 19.37 -13.56
CA THR A 247 -0.56 18.72 -14.29
C THR A 247 0.72 18.81 -13.46
N VAL A 248 1.24 17.67 -13.07
CA VAL A 248 2.54 17.52 -12.42
C VAL A 248 3.58 17.13 -13.45
N ASN A 249 4.73 17.80 -13.43
CA ASN A 249 5.90 17.45 -14.23
C ASN A 249 7.13 17.40 -13.31
N ILE A 250 7.84 16.28 -13.33
CA ILE A 250 9.04 16.08 -12.51
C ILE A 250 10.19 15.66 -13.42
N TYR A 251 11.25 16.45 -13.42
CA TYR A 251 12.52 16.13 -14.08
C TYR A 251 13.53 15.75 -13.01
N SER A 252 14.14 14.61 -13.15
CA SER A 252 15.00 14.05 -12.12
C SER A 252 16.32 13.56 -12.67
N GLY A 253 17.38 13.75 -11.88
CA GLY A 253 18.68 13.16 -12.13
C GLY A 253 19.26 12.60 -10.85
N PHE A 254 19.84 11.41 -10.90
CA PHE A 254 20.46 10.81 -9.72
C PHE A 254 21.83 10.22 -10.03
N LEU A 255 22.66 10.21 -9.00
CA LEU A 255 23.99 9.62 -9.01
C LEU A 255 24.24 8.95 -7.67
N GLN A 256 24.73 7.70 -7.72
CA GLN A 256 25.17 6.99 -6.53
C GLN A 256 26.37 6.11 -6.81
N ASN A 257 27.23 5.92 -5.82
CA ASN A 257 28.34 4.98 -5.88
C ASN A 257 28.28 4.05 -4.67
N GLU A 258 28.39 2.75 -4.93
CA GLU A 258 28.47 1.71 -3.91
C GLU A 258 29.85 1.06 -3.94
N TRP A 259 30.67 1.32 -2.92
CA TRP A 259 31.91 0.58 -2.67
C TRP A 259 31.58 -0.68 -1.87
N LYS A 260 32.03 -1.84 -2.33
CA LYS A 260 31.70 -3.09 -1.63
C LYS A 260 32.78 -4.14 -1.71
N ASN A 261 32.92 -4.86 -0.60
CA ASN A 261 33.65 -6.10 -0.47
C ASN A 261 32.91 -7.06 0.47
N GLU A 262 33.52 -8.17 0.87
CA GLU A 262 32.89 -9.17 1.76
C GLU A 262 32.49 -8.58 3.11
N LYS A 263 33.30 -7.70 3.70
CA LYS A 263 33.10 -7.12 5.03
C LYS A 263 32.36 -5.79 5.03
N TRP A 264 32.63 -4.92 4.04
CA TRP A 264 32.13 -3.56 4.01
C TRP A 264 31.31 -3.30 2.76
N GLY A 265 30.28 -2.50 2.92
CA GLY A 265 29.53 -1.86 1.85
C GLY A 265 29.26 -0.42 2.24
N ILE A 266 29.65 0.52 1.39
CA ILE A 266 29.46 1.96 1.59
C ILE A 266 28.73 2.49 0.35
N LEU A 267 27.53 3.00 0.52
CA LEU A 267 26.78 3.62 -0.55
C LEU A 267 26.60 5.10 -0.21
N LEU A 268 26.96 5.95 -1.14
CA LEU A 268 26.68 7.39 -1.11
C LEU A 268 25.97 7.77 -2.41
N GLY A 269 24.91 8.53 -2.32
CA GLY A 269 24.15 8.96 -3.47
C GLY A 269 23.27 10.17 -3.18
N GLY A 270 22.74 10.73 -4.25
CA GLY A 270 21.79 11.81 -4.20
C GLY A 270 20.99 11.92 -5.47
N ARG A 271 19.84 12.53 -5.35
CA ARG A 271 18.91 12.82 -6.43
C ARG A 271 18.55 14.31 -6.40
N LEU A 272 18.42 14.88 -7.56
CA LEU A 272 17.90 16.22 -7.80
C LEU A 272 16.58 16.09 -8.53
N ASP A 273 15.55 16.70 -7.98
CA ASP A 273 14.20 16.74 -8.55
C ASP A 273 13.78 18.18 -8.81
N LYS A 274 13.37 18.49 -10.04
CA LYS A 274 12.67 19.73 -10.37
C LYS A 274 11.20 19.41 -10.61
N HIS A 275 10.39 19.74 -9.62
CA HIS A 275 8.93 19.60 -9.64
C HIS A 275 8.31 20.93 -10.04
N ASN A 276 7.33 20.96 -10.95
CA ASN A 276 6.72 22.21 -11.43
C ASN A 276 5.92 22.97 -10.35
N MET A 277 5.45 22.28 -9.30
CA MET A 277 4.73 22.91 -8.19
C MET A 277 5.64 23.35 -7.05
N VAL A 278 6.96 23.24 -7.20
CA VAL A 278 7.96 23.68 -6.23
C VAL A 278 8.97 24.60 -6.90
N ASP A 279 9.18 25.79 -6.36
CA ASP A 279 9.98 26.83 -7.01
C ASP A 279 11.47 26.50 -7.11
N HIS A 280 12.00 25.70 -6.20
CA HIS A 280 13.42 25.30 -6.17
C HIS A 280 13.65 23.84 -6.58
N VAL A 281 14.90 23.50 -6.81
CA VAL A 281 15.33 22.11 -7.02
C VAL A 281 15.47 21.42 -5.66
N ILE A 282 14.86 20.25 -5.52
CA ILE A 282 14.92 19.45 -4.30
C ILE A 282 16.09 18.50 -4.38
N PHE A 283 16.94 18.50 -3.36
CA PHE A 283 18.05 17.56 -3.23
C PHE A 283 17.74 16.50 -2.18
N SER A 284 17.78 15.22 -2.56
CA SER A 284 17.52 14.07 -1.71
C SER A 284 18.79 13.22 -1.55
N PRO A 285 19.60 13.45 -0.48
CA PRO A 285 20.78 12.64 -0.19
C PRO A 285 20.43 11.28 0.40
N ARG A 286 21.34 10.32 0.19
CA ARG A 286 21.30 8.95 0.72
C ARG A 286 22.68 8.45 1.07
N ALA A 287 22.81 7.78 2.23
CA ALA A 287 24.02 7.11 2.65
C ALA A 287 23.68 5.80 3.35
N ASN A 288 24.36 4.71 3.00
CA ASN A 288 24.25 3.43 3.69
C ASN A 288 25.64 2.89 4.00
N LEU A 289 25.80 2.40 5.21
CA LEU A 289 26.99 1.68 5.66
C LEU A 289 26.58 0.26 6.07
N ARG A 290 27.24 -0.74 5.52
CA ARG A 290 27.10 -2.15 5.89
C ARG A 290 28.42 -2.67 6.39
N PHE A 291 28.37 -3.41 7.50
CA PHE A 291 29.53 -4.10 8.08
C PHE A 291 29.19 -5.54 8.41
N ASN A 292 29.90 -6.50 7.82
CA ASN A 292 29.78 -7.93 8.05
C ASN A 292 31.03 -8.41 8.81
N PRO A 293 31.06 -8.41 10.15
CA PRO A 293 32.20 -8.95 10.90
C PRO A 293 32.41 -10.44 10.64
N THR A 294 31.31 -11.16 10.40
CA THR A 294 31.28 -12.57 10.00
C THR A 294 30.25 -12.78 8.89
N LYS A 295 30.20 -13.99 8.33
CA LYS A 295 29.18 -14.36 7.33
C LYS A 295 27.76 -14.39 7.93
N ASP A 296 27.64 -14.53 9.24
CA ASP A 296 26.40 -14.74 9.96
C ASP A 296 25.88 -13.46 10.63
N VAL A 297 26.65 -12.38 10.63
CA VAL A 297 26.30 -11.12 11.30
C VAL A 297 26.45 -9.95 10.33
N ASN A 298 25.41 -9.16 10.22
CA ASN A 298 25.34 -7.99 9.36
C ASN A 298 24.86 -6.78 10.16
N PHE A 299 25.65 -5.72 10.21
CA PHE A 299 25.23 -4.41 10.74
C PHE A 299 24.99 -3.46 9.60
N ARG A 300 23.94 -2.65 9.72
CA ARG A 300 23.63 -1.59 8.76
C ARG A 300 23.31 -0.29 9.47
N LEU A 301 23.76 0.81 8.88
CA LEU A 301 23.38 2.16 9.24
C LEU A 301 22.94 2.85 7.95
N SER A 302 21.74 3.43 7.95
CA SER A 302 21.15 4.06 6.77
C SER A 302 20.66 5.45 7.11
N TYR A 303 20.98 6.40 6.25
CA TYR A 303 20.41 7.74 6.23
C TYR A 303 19.75 7.98 4.88
N ALA A 304 18.55 8.53 4.87
CA ALA A 304 17.86 8.94 3.66
C ALA A 304 16.93 10.13 3.93
N SER A 305 16.73 10.96 2.93
CA SER A 305 15.71 12.00 2.93
C SER A 305 14.59 11.67 1.96
N GLY A 306 13.43 12.28 2.18
CA GLY A 306 12.27 12.19 1.31
C GLY A 306 11.50 13.50 1.29
N PHE A 307 10.64 13.65 0.30
CA PHE A 307 9.72 14.78 0.20
C PHE A 307 8.39 14.34 -0.43
N ARG A 308 7.35 15.12 -0.16
CA ARG A 308 6.04 15.04 -0.79
C ARG A 308 5.66 16.43 -1.29
N ALA A 309 5.40 16.55 -2.58
CA ALA A 309 5.06 17.81 -3.19
C ALA A 309 3.62 18.26 -2.85
N PRO A 310 3.30 19.57 -2.94
CA PRO A 310 1.97 20.11 -2.61
C PRO A 310 0.96 19.91 -3.76
N GLN A 311 0.85 18.67 -4.27
CA GLN A 311 -0.10 18.28 -5.31
C GLN A 311 -1.40 17.76 -4.71
N ALA A 312 -2.46 17.65 -5.53
CA ALA A 312 -3.67 16.93 -5.16
C ALA A 312 -3.37 15.43 -5.07
N PHE A 313 -3.92 14.78 -4.07
CA PHE A 313 -3.86 13.35 -3.84
C PHE A 313 -5.27 12.77 -3.86
N ASP A 314 -5.39 11.45 -3.98
CA ASP A 314 -6.68 10.77 -4.01
C ASP A 314 -7.54 11.09 -2.77
N GLU A 315 -6.92 11.25 -1.61
CA GLU A 315 -7.60 11.66 -0.37
C GLU A 315 -8.23 13.07 -0.45
N ASP A 316 -7.70 13.97 -1.29
CA ASP A 316 -8.28 15.31 -1.48
C ASP A 316 -9.52 15.29 -2.39
N MET A 317 -9.68 14.21 -3.15
CA MET A 317 -10.81 14.02 -4.08
C MET A 317 -11.97 13.25 -3.43
N HIS A 318 -11.71 12.60 -2.30
CA HIS A 318 -12.74 11.91 -1.52
C HIS A 318 -13.65 12.94 -0.84
N ILE A 319 -14.96 12.72 -0.93
CA ILE A 319 -15.96 13.49 -0.19
C ILE A 319 -16.46 12.65 0.96
N GLU A 320 -16.39 13.22 2.15
CA GLU A 320 -16.78 12.57 3.37
C GLU A 320 -18.23 12.94 3.73
N ASN A 321 -18.98 12.02 4.30
CA ASN A 321 -20.24 12.32 4.94
C ASN A 321 -20.03 12.25 6.46
N VAL A 322 -20.14 13.38 7.11
CA VAL A 322 -19.90 13.54 8.54
C VAL A 322 -21.17 14.04 9.21
N GLY A 323 -21.79 13.18 10.03
CA GLY A 323 -23.00 13.55 10.74
C GLY A 323 -24.18 13.94 9.84
N GLY A 324 -24.23 13.43 8.60
CA GLY A 324 -25.25 13.78 7.62
C GLY A 324 -24.90 14.97 6.72
N THR A 325 -23.74 15.61 6.92
CA THR A 325 -23.28 16.76 6.12
C THR A 325 -22.11 16.36 5.23
N VAL A 326 -22.13 16.82 3.99
CA VAL A 326 -21.06 16.61 3.00
C VAL A 326 -19.85 17.47 3.36
N SER A 327 -18.66 16.88 3.35
CA SER A 327 -17.38 17.56 3.61
C SER A 327 -16.37 17.28 2.50
N MET A 328 -15.63 18.31 2.10
CA MET A 328 -14.56 18.18 1.11
C MET A 328 -13.27 18.85 1.57
N ILE A 329 -12.17 18.48 0.92
CA ILE A 329 -10.84 19.01 1.22
C ILE A 329 -10.42 20.00 0.13
N GLU A 330 -9.96 21.17 0.55
CA GLU A 330 -9.31 22.18 -0.29
C GLU A 330 -7.85 22.37 0.13
N ARG A 331 -7.00 22.83 -0.78
CA ARG A 331 -5.58 23.08 -0.51
C ARG A 331 -5.34 24.56 -0.28
N ALA A 332 -4.61 24.88 0.78
CA ALA A 332 -4.19 26.25 1.08
C ALA A 332 -3.32 26.84 -0.05
N LYS A 333 -3.51 28.11 -0.35
CA LYS A 333 -2.63 28.86 -1.25
C LYS A 333 -1.23 28.92 -0.63
N GLY A 334 -0.19 28.57 -1.42
CA GLY A 334 1.20 28.61 -0.96
C GLY A 334 1.62 27.40 -0.12
N LEU A 335 0.90 26.28 -0.21
CA LEU A 335 1.29 25.01 0.37
C LEU A 335 2.70 24.60 -0.10
N LYS A 336 3.60 24.30 0.85
CA LYS A 336 4.98 23.88 0.59
C LYS A 336 5.09 22.36 0.61
N GLU A 337 6.19 21.84 0.08
CA GLU A 337 6.47 20.39 0.18
C GLU A 337 6.73 19.95 1.63
N GLU A 338 6.22 18.79 2.01
CA GLU A 338 6.65 18.07 3.20
C GLU A 338 8.05 17.49 2.99
N LYS A 339 8.87 17.46 4.03
CA LYS A 339 10.22 16.88 4.02
C LYS A 339 10.41 15.86 5.12
N SER A 340 11.16 14.80 4.85
CA SER A 340 11.60 13.85 5.87
C SER A 340 13.10 13.63 5.87
N GLN A 341 13.62 13.33 7.05
CA GLN A 341 14.96 12.83 7.27
C GLN A 341 14.87 11.59 8.15
N SER A 342 15.40 10.48 7.66
CA SER A 342 15.32 9.18 8.32
C SER A 342 16.71 8.62 8.60
N LEU A 343 16.89 8.11 9.81
CA LEU A 343 18.07 7.38 10.24
C LEU A 343 17.62 6.01 10.75
N SER A 344 18.24 4.93 10.29
CA SER A 344 18.01 3.60 10.85
C SER A 344 19.32 2.86 11.08
N ALA A 345 19.34 2.03 12.12
CA ALA A 345 20.44 1.16 12.45
C ALA A 345 19.90 -0.25 12.71
N SER A 346 20.49 -1.27 12.10
CA SER A 346 20.06 -2.65 12.28
C SER A 346 21.21 -3.62 12.48
N ALA A 347 20.94 -4.69 13.24
CA ALA A 347 21.77 -5.87 13.38
C ALA A 347 20.97 -7.10 12.94
N ASP A 348 21.48 -7.84 11.98
CA ASP A 348 20.88 -9.04 11.42
C ASP A 348 21.81 -10.22 11.63
N MET A 349 21.33 -11.25 12.33
CA MET A 349 22.11 -12.40 12.77
C MET A 349 21.50 -13.70 12.28
N TYR A 350 22.30 -14.52 11.65
CA TYR A 350 21.94 -15.84 11.17
C TYR A 350 22.71 -16.91 11.95
N ARG A 351 22.02 -17.97 12.33
CA ARG A 351 22.67 -19.11 12.98
C ARG A 351 22.04 -20.42 12.55
N ARG A 352 22.86 -21.43 12.36
CA ARG A 352 22.44 -22.80 12.12
C ARG A 352 22.84 -23.71 13.26
N PHE A 353 21.87 -24.45 13.80
CA PHE A 353 22.08 -25.44 14.88
C PHE A 353 21.51 -26.78 14.40
N GLY A 354 22.39 -27.63 13.82
CA GLY A 354 21.94 -28.86 13.19
C GLY A 354 20.93 -28.65 12.08
N ALA A 355 19.71 -29.13 12.26
CA ALA A 355 18.60 -28.96 11.31
C ALA A 355 17.82 -27.63 11.45
N TRP A 356 18.08 -26.87 12.50
CA TRP A 356 17.45 -25.58 12.77
C TRP A 356 18.22 -24.45 12.12
N GLN A 357 17.49 -23.53 11.53
CA GLN A 357 17.98 -22.23 11.03
C GLN A 357 17.26 -21.13 11.78
N VAL A 358 18.02 -20.18 12.31
CA VAL A 358 17.52 -19.04 13.08
C VAL A 358 18.04 -17.77 12.45
N ASN A 359 17.15 -16.77 12.30
CA ASN A 359 17.52 -15.41 11.97
C ASN A 359 16.89 -14.47 12.99
N LEU A 360 17.65 -13.49 13.45
CA LEU A 360 17.20 -12.45 14.36
C LEU A 360 17.61 -11.09 13.77
N LEU A 361 16.64 -10.22 13.58
CA LEU A 361 16.81 -8.83 13.18
C LEU A 361 16.39 -7.91 14.32
N VAL A 362 17.25 -6.95 14.65
CA VAL A 362 16.95 -5.82 15.53
C VAL A 362 17.17 -4.55 14.73
N GLU A 363 16.18 -3.66 14.68
CA GLU A 363 16.26 -2.39 13.95
C GLU A 363 15.72 -1.25 14.79
N GLY A 364 16.55 -0.22 15.03
CA GLY A 364 16.12 1.07 15.56
C GLY A 364 15.96 2.07 14.42
N PHE A 365 14.92 2.91 14.48
CA PHE A 365 14.66 3.94 13.47
C PHE A 365 14.21 5.26 14.09
N TYR A 366 14.54 6.34 13.39
CA TYR A 366 14.12 7.70 13.71
C TYR A 366 13.83 8.45 12.41
N THR A 367 12.65 9.06 12.32
CA THR A 367 12.25 9.91 11.19
C THR A 367 11.73 11.24 11.72
N ALA A 368 12.31 12.33 11.25
CA ALA A 368 11.82 13.68 11.47
C ALA A 368 11.12 14.18 10.22
N LEU A 369 9.91 14.69 10.37
CA LEU A 369 9.10 15.33 9.34
C LEU A 369 9.06 16.82 9.56
N LYS A 370 9.05 17.61 8.49
CA LYS A 370 8.88 19.06 8.50
C LYS A 370 7.78 19.47 7.55
N ASP A 371 7.09 20.56 7.88
CA ASP A 371 6.00 21.13 7.07
C ASP A 371 4.92 20.07 6.77
N VAL A 372 4.51 19.27 7.78
CA VAL A 372 3.59 18.14 7.64
C VAL A 372 2.23 18.62 7.16
N PHE A 373 1.65 17.94 6.19
CA PHE A 373 0.30 18.24 5.72
C PHE A 373 -0.74 17.85 6.77
N VAL A 374 -1.50 18.81 7.21
CA VAL A 374 -2.60 18.65 8.17
C VAL A 374 -3.87 19.29 7.63
N LEU A 375 -5.02 18.85 8.14
CA LEU A 375 -6.32 19.40 7.78
C LEU A 375 -6.78 20.34 8.89
N GLY A 376 -7.24 21.51 8.51
CA GLY A 376 -7.90 22.46 9.41
C GLY A 376 -9.23 21.92 9.94
N PRO A 377 -9.87 22.66 10.84
CA PRO A 377 -11.21 22.38 11.31
C PRO A 377 -12.22 22.43 10.14
N TYR A 378 -13.45 22.01 10.41
CA TYR A 378 -14.54 22.12 9.45
C TYR A 378 -15.04 23.57 9.37
N GLU A 379 -15.11 24.11 8.16
CA GLU A 379 -15.64 25.45 7.88
C GLU A 379 -16.87 25.32 6.98
N ASP A 380 -17.97 26.02 7.31
CA ASP A 380 -19.16 26.04 6.46
C ASP A 380 -18.92 26.97 5.25
N ARG A 381 -19.03 26.41 4.05
CA ARG A 381 -18.91 27.17 2.80
C ARG A 381 -20.13 28.06 2.52
N GLY A 382 -21.24 27.85 3.22
CA GLY A 382 -22.47 28.63 3.12
C GLY A 382 -23.51 28.07 2.13
N ASP A 383 -23.24 26.89 1.55
CA ASP A 383 -24.14 26.16 0.64
C ASP A 383 -24.51 24.76 1.15
N GLY A 384 -24.28 24.50 2.46
CA GLY A 384 -24.54 23.19 3.08
C GLY A 384 -23.39 22.19 2.91
N VAL A 385 -22.25 22.64 2.43
CA VAL A 385 -21.02 21.84 2.29
C VAL A 385 -19.98 22.33 3.27
N LEU A 386 -19.42 21.43 4.04
CA LEU A 386 -18.28 21.70 4.90
C LEU A 386 -16.97 21.58 4.12
N VAL A 387 -16.00 22.42 4.45
CA VAL A 387 -14.68 22.41 3.82
C VAL A 387 -13.61 22.30 4.90
N ARG A 388 -12.60 21.47 4.65
CA ARG A 388 -11.37 21.43 5.43
C ARG A 388 -10.20 21.88 4.57
N THR A 389 -9.44 22.83 5.05
CA THR A 389 -8.28 23.33 4.33
C THR A 389 -7.03 22.52 4.70
N ARG A 390 -6.37 21.93 3.70
CA ARG A 390 -5.04 21.32 3.85
C ARG A 390 -3.95 22.38 3.88
N TYR A 391 -3.15 22.40 4.93
CA TYR A 391 -2.05 23.35 5.10
C TYR A 391 -0.80 22.68 5.70
N ASN A 392 0.34 23.38 5.72
CA ASN A 392 1.55 22.91 6.40
C ASN A 392 1.43 23.17 7.90
N GLY A 393 1.33 22.12 8.68
CA GLY A 393 1.41 22.17 10.14
C GLY A 393 2.85 22.22 10.65
N SER A 394 3.01 21.98 11.94
CA SER A 394 4.33 21.80 12.56
C SER A 394 5.01 20.53 12.05
N GLY A 395 6.27 20.33 12.43
CA GLY A 395 6.95 19.05 12.20
C GLY A 395 6.34 17.91 13.02
N ALA A 396 6.80 16.69 12.70
CA ALA A 396 6.47 15.50 13.48
C ALA A 396 7.69 14.57 13.58
N LYS A 397 7.68 13.69 14.58
CA LYS A 397 8.75 12.71 14.82
C LYS A 397 8.17 11.34 15.04
N VAL A 398 8.76 10.35 14.37
CA VAL A 398 8.46 8.93 14.54
C VAL A 398 9.75 8.20 14.88
N MET A 399 9.77 7.48 15.99
CA MET A 399 10.93 6.69 16.40
C MET A 399 10.48 5.36 16.98
N GLY A 400 11.30 4.33 16.82
CA GLY A 400 10.93 3.03 17.32
C GLY A 400 12.02 1.98 17.22
N LEU A 401 11.67 0.79 17.73
CA LEU A 401 12.47 -0.41 17.70
C LEU A 401 11.63 -1.56 17.13
N THR A 402 12.19 -2.27 16.16
CA THR A 402 11.61 -3.49 15.60
C THR A 402 12.48 -4.68 15.94
N LEU A 403 11.85 -5.75 16.41
CA LEU A 403 12.45 -7.06 16.61
C LEU A 403 11.77 -8.05 15.66
N GLU A 404 12.53 -8.75 14.82
CA GLU A 404 12.01 -9.83 13.98
C GLU A 404 12.82 -11.11 14.20
N GLY A 405 12.12 -12.23 14.30
CA GLY A 405 12.71 -13.54 14.43
C GLY A 405 12.18 -14.51 13.39
N LYS A 406 13.06 -15.31 12.79
CA LYS A 406 12.69 -16.39 11.87
C LYS A 406 13.33 -17.68 12.37
N LEU A 407 12.55 -18.74 12.38
CA LEU A 407 12.95 -20.07 12.78
C LEU A 407 12.48 -21.07 11.73
N ALA A 408 13.38 -21.91 11.24
CA ALA A 408 13.04 -22.99 10.33
C ALA A 408 13.66 -24.31 10.80
N TYR A 409 12.88 -25.39 10.74
CA TYR A 409 13.31 -26.76 10.95
C TYR A 409 13.15 -27.54 9.67
N LEU A 410 14.26 -27.83 8.99
CA LEU A 410 14.26 -28.46 7.67
C LEU A 410 13.25 -27.76 6.72
N THR A 411 12.41 -28.55 6.05
CA THR A 411 11.28 -28.08 5.23
C THR A 411 9.92 -28.25 5.93
N GLN A 412 9.92 -28.75 7.17
CA GLN A 412 8.71 -29.17 7.88
C GLN A 412 8.08 -28.05 8.69
N PHE A 413 8.88 -27.16 9.27
CA PHE A 413 8.37 -26.10 10.10
C PHE A 413 9.06 -24.78 9.81
N GLN A 414 8.27 -23.72 9.67
CA GLN A 414 8.75 -22.35 9.56
C GLN A 414 7.93 -21.47 10.49
N PHE A 415 8.61 -20.62 11.24
CA PHE A 415 8.01 -19.61 12.09
C PHE A 415 8.68 -18.27 11.87
N GLN A 416 7.90 -17.21 11.73
CA GLN A 416 8.37 -15.85 11.68
C GLN A 416 7.50 -15.00 12.58
N ALA A 417 8.11 -14.14 13.38
CA ALA A 417 7.40 -13.15 14.19
C ALA A 417 8.14 -11.82 14.17
N GLY A 418 7.39 -10.75 14.27
CA GLY A 418 7.92 -9.40 14.39
C GLY A 418 7.07 -8.55 15.32
N VAL A 419 7.72 -7.69 16.11
CA VAL A 419 7.07 -6.68 16.95
C VAL A 419 7.78 -5.35 16.78
N THR A 420 6.99 -4.28 16.66
CA THR A 420 7.48 -2.91 16.61
C THR A 420 6.89 -2.13 17.78
N LEU A 421 7.77 -1.44 18.49
CA LEU A 421 7.46 -0.48 19.53
C LEU A 421 7.83 0.90 18.98
N GLN A 422 6.88 1.82 18.90
CA GLN A 422 7.13 3.14 18.33
C GLN A 422 6.43 4.26 19.09
N ARG A 423 6.88 5.48 18.84
CA ARG A 423 6.27 6.70 19.32
C ARG A 423 6.20 7.70 18.18
N SER A 424 4.98 8.20 17.90
CA SER A 424 4.69 9.15 16.83
C SER A 424 4.04 10.39 17.41
N ARG A 425 4.65 11.58 17.19
CA ARG A 425 4.17 12.84 17.76
C ARG A 425 4.42 14.02 16.84
N TYR A 426 3.48 14.95 16.84
CA TYR A 426 3.68 16.30 16.34
C TYR A 426 4.64 17.10 17.23
N ASP A 427 5.40 18.03 16.67
CA ASP A 427 6.28 18.92 17.43
C ASP A 427 5.44 19.91 18.27
N GLU A 428 4.40 20.50 17.66
CA GLU A 428 3.38 21.31 18.32
C GLU A 428 2.05 20.52 18.35
N PRO A 429 1.16 20.76 19.34
CA PRO A 429 -0.17 20.17 19.33
C PRO A 429 -0.94 20.54 18.07
N TYR A 430 -1.57 19.55 17.45
CA TYR A 430 -2.38 19.71 16.24
C TYR A 430 -3.85 19.94 16.61
N GLN A 431 -4.39 21.12 16.22
CA GLN A 431 -5.81 21.44 16.34
C GLN A 431 -6.53 20.85 15.14
N TRP A 432 -7.24 19.75 15.35
CA TRP A 432 -7.91 18.98 14.31
C TRP A 432 -9.41 19.29 14.18
N ASP A 433 -9.97 19.93 15.21
CA ASP A 433 -11.36 20.39 15.32
C ASP A 433 -11.40 21.54 16.33
N ASP A 434 -12.25 22.56 16.10
CA ASP A 434 -12.28 23.79 16.93
C ASP A 434 -12.75 23.52 18.35
N ASP A 435 -13.69 22.58 18.52
CA ASP A 435 -14.31 22.26 19.81
C ASP A 435 -13.58 21.13 20.57
N ALA A 436 -12.59 20.50 19.93
CA ALA A 436 -11.83 19.41 20.52
C ALA A 436 -10.46 19.88 21.05
N PRO A 437 -9.92 19.24 22.10
CA PRO A 437 -8.56 19.50 22.55
C PRO A 437 -7.53 19.20 21.46
N ALA A 438 -6.52 20.08 21.32
CA ALA A 438 -5.40 19.85 20.43
C ALA A 438 -4.57 18.62 20.86
N GLU A 439 -4.15 17.82 19.91
CA GLU A 439 -3.48 16.55 20.17
C GLU A 439 -2.02 16.56 19.70
N LYS A 440 -1.14 16.06 20.58
CA LYS A 440 0.29 15.89 20.27
C LYS A 440 0.62 14.49 19.71
N LYS A 441 -0.21 13.48 19.98
CA LYS A 441 -0.09 12.16 19.38
C LYS A 441 -0.60 12.19 17.96
N MET A 442 0.08 11.49 17.06
CA MET A 442 -0.43 11.31 15.70
C MET A 442 -1.62 10.34 15.72
N PHE A 443 -2.67 10.70 14.98
CA PHE A 443 -3.85 9.87 14.84
C PHE A 443 -3.56 8.61 14.02
N ARG A 444 -4.35 7.56 14.24
CA ARG A 444 -4.32 6.26 13.53
C ARG A 444 -2.93 5.61 13.49
N THR A 445 -2.14 5.85 14.54
CA THR A 445 -0.77 5.35 14.64
C THR A 445 -0.60 4.59 15.95
N PRO A 446 -0.67 3.25 15.95
CA PRO A 446 -0.47 2.44 17.15
C PRO A 446 0.98 2.52 17.63
N ASN A 447 1.18 2.59 18.95
CA ASN A 447 2.53 2.57 19.53
C ASN A 447 3.17 1.18 19.55
N THR A 448 2.35 0.12 19.50
CA THR A 448 2.78 -1.27 19.49
C THR A 448 2.00 -2.04 18.45
N TYR A 449 2.70 -2.75 17.58
CA TYR A 449 2.08 -3.66 16.64
C TYR A 449 3.03 -4.81 16.30
N GLY A 450 2.48 -5.91 15.83
CA GLY A 450 3.29 -7.05 15.49
C GLY A 450 2.52 -8.11 14.70
N TYR A 451 3.26 -9.10 14.26
CA TYR A 451 2.71 -10.21 13.51
C TYR A 451 3.47 -11.49 13.79
N PHE A 452 2.85 -12.61 13.52
CA PHE A 452 3.54 -13.88 13.36
C PHE A 452 2.91 -14.73 12.26
N THR A 453 3.72 -15.62 11.70
CA THR A 453 3.28 -16.69 10.81
C THR A 453 3.98 -17.97 11.19
N ALA A 454 3.24 -19.08 11.25
CA ALA A 454 3.75 -20.41 11.45
C ALA A 454 3.26 -21.32 10.33
N THR A 455 4.15 -22.06 9.68
CA THR A 455 3.80 -23.06 8.67
C THR A 455 4.35 -24.40 9.09
N TYR A 456 3.49 -25.40 9.13
CA TYR A 456 3.84 -26.76 9.50
C TYR A 456 3.39 -27.74 8.42
N THR A 457 4.32 -28.56 7.93
CA THR A 457 4.10 -29.59 6.92
C THR A 457 4.39 -30.96 7.53
N PRO A 458 3.43 -31.55 8.29
CA PRO A 458 3.64 -32.82 8.97
C PRO A 458 3.92 -33.99 8.00
N ILE A 459 3.28 -33.95 6.87
CA ILE A 459 3.46 -34.87 5.75
C ILE A 459 3.48 -34.09 4.45
N LYS A 460 4.19 -34.57 3.43
CA LYS A 460 4.38 -33.83 2.16
C LYS A 460 3.12 -33.18 1.56
N PRO A 461 1.94 -33.85 1.51
CA PRO A 461 0.75 -33.25 0.91
C PRO A 461 0.00 -32.27 1.82
N LEU A 462 0.23 -32.23 3.13
CA LEU A 462 -0.53 -31.43 4.08
C LEU A 462 0.30 -30.25 4.59
N THR A 463 -0.21 -29.05 4.40
CA THR A 463 0.34 -27.80 4.97
C THR A 463 -0.70 -27.15 5.86
N ILE A 464 -0.29 -26.82 7.10
CA ILE A 464 -1.10 -26.06 8.05
C ILE A 464 -0.37 -24.73 8.29
N ALA A 465 -1.06 -23.62 8.13
CA ALA A 465 -0.53 -22.28 8.38
C ALA A 465 -1.37 -21.57 9.43
N LEU A 466 -0.68 -20.92 10.37
CA LEU A 466 -1.26 -20.06 11.39
C LEU A 466 -0.67 -18.66 11.19
N SER A 467 -1.50 -17.63 11.22
CA SER A 467 -1.08 -16.24 11.13
C SER A 467 -1.78 -15.39 12.19
N GLY A 468 -1.05 -14.48 12.78
CA GLY A 468 -1.60 -13.52 13.74
C GLY A 468 -1.09 -12.12 13.50
N THR A 469 -1.96 -11.14 13.69
CA THR A 469 -1.63 -9.71 13.65
C THR A 469 -2.13 -9.05 14.91
N TYR A 470 -1.24 -8.37 15.62
CA TYR A 470 -1.57 -7.56 16.78
C TYR A 470 -1.46 -6.08 16.43
N THR A 471 -2.51 -5.32 16.70
CA THR A 471 -2.56 -3.86 16.59
C THR A 471 -2.92 -3.30 17.96
N GLY A 472 -1.98 -2.61 18.59
CA GLY A 472 -2.22 -1.93 19.86
C GLY A 472 -3.13 -0.73 19.71
N SER A 473 -3.60 -0.20 20.84
CA SER A 473 -4.49 0.96 20.88
C SER A 473 -3.86 2.17 20.18
N MET A 474 -4.67 2.92 19.47
CA MET A 474 -4.28 4.14 18.76
C MET A 474 -5.33 5.23 18.97
N LEU A 475 -4.89 6.50 18.84
CA LEU A 475 -5.78 7.64 18.90
C LEU A 475 -6.53 7.77 17.58
N VAL A 476 -7.86 7.92 17.63
CA VAL A 476 -8.72 8.16 16.47
C VAL A 476 -9.61 9.37 16.70
N GLN A 477 -9.95 10.04 15.63
CA GLN A 477 -10.91 11.15 15.62
C GLN A 477 -12.31 10.58 15.47
N ARG A 478 -13.28 11.18 16.15
CA ARG A 478 -14.70 10.97 15.96
C ARG A 478 -15.36 12.33 15.89
N ALA A 479 -15.98 12.63 14.76
CA ALA A 479 -16.54 13.95 14.48
C ALA A 479 -17.75 14.27 15.36
N ALA A 480 -18.03 15.57 15.49
CA ALA A 480 -19.24 16.07 16.14
C ALA A 480 -20.49 15.66 15.37
N ILE A 481 -21.60 15.47 16.08
CA ILE A 481 -22.94 15.38 15.51
C ILE A 481 -23.75 16.52 16.12
N SER A 482 -24.24 17.43 15.28
CA SER A 482 -25.04 18.57 15.72
C SER A 482 -26.42 18.12 16.22
N ALA A 483 -27.09 18.96 17.02
CA ALA A 483 -28.45 18.71 17.52
C ALA A 483 -29.44 18.54 16.36
N GLU A 484 -29.27 19.28 15.26
CA GLU A 484 -30.10 19.17 14.06
C GLU A 484 -29.96 17.80 13.39
N ASN A 485 -28.71 17.37 13.15
CA ASN A 485 -28.43 16.06 12.58
C ASN A 485 -28.84 14.92 13.51
N ALA A 486 -28.67 15.07 14.83
CA ALA A 486 -29.13 14.09 15.80
C ALA A 486 -30.64 13.90 15.78
N ALA A 487 -31.42 14.97 15.56
CA ALA A 487 -32.88 14.89 15.45
C ALA A 487 -33.36 14.19 14.16
N MET A 488 -32.53 14.12 13.14
CA MET A 488 -32.86 13.49 11.84
C MET A 488 -32.34 12.04 11.71
N GLY A 489 -31.52 11.56 12.65
CA GLY A 489 -30.86 10.28 12.54
C GLY A 489 -30.90 9.42 13.82
N GLU A 490 -30.16 8.32 13.80
CA GLU A 490 -30.12 7.35 14.94
C GLU A 490 -29.04 7.69 15.98
N MET A 491 -28.04 8.52 15.61
CA MET A 491 -26.95 8.89 16.50
C MET A 491 -27.30 10.13 17.33
N PRO A 492 -27.03 10.13 18.64
CA PRO A 492 -27.25 11.28 19.49
C PRO A 492 -26.28 12.42 19.18
N GLU A 493 -26.70 13.64 19.55
CA GLU A 493 -25.80 14.80 19.60
C GLU A 493 -24.53 14.49 20.41
N ARG A 494 -23.38 14.89 19.89
CA ARG A 494 -22.10 14.76 20.58
C ARG A 494 -21.09 15.78 20.08
N PRO A 495 -20.13 16.21 20.93
CA PRO A 495 -18.97 17.00 20.51
C PRO A 495 -17.99 16.13 19.72
N ALA A 496 -17.09 16.78 18.97
CA ALA A 496 -15.92 16.13 18.42
C ALA A 496 -15.00 15.63 19.55
N VAL A 497 -14.47 14.41 19.42
CA VAL A 497 -13.65 13.81 20.46
C VAL A 497 -12.54 12.92 19.88
N ALA A 498 -11.37 12.99 20.50
CA ALA A 498 -10.27 12.06 20.24
C ALA A 498 -10.36 10.87 21.22
N LEU A 499 -10.43 9.67 20.70
CA LEU A 499 -10.63 8.44 21.46
C LEU A 499 -9.48 7.46 21.27
N MET A 500 -9.17 6.69 22.31
CA MET A 500 -8.25 5.54 22.21
C MET A 500 -9.04 4.29 21.81
N THR A 501 -8.63 3.65 20.73
CA THR A 501 -9.22 2.37 20.31
C THR A 501 -8.85 1.24 21.28
N PRO A 502 -9.61 0.15 21.34
CA PRO A 502 -9.14 -1.09 21.94
C PRO A 502 -7.96 -1.67 21.12
N ASP A 503 -7.27 -2.64 21.72
CA ASP A 503 -6.30 -3.47 21.03
C ASP A 503 -7.00 -4.54 20.18
N PHE A 504 -6.39 -4.93 19.07
CA PHE A 504 -6.90 -5.99 18.21
C PHE A 504 -5.87 -7.10 18.03
N PHE A 505 -6.34 -8.34 18.11
CA PHE A 505 -5.57 -9.52 17.79
C PHE A 505 -6.34 -10.38 16.78
N ASP A 506 -5.94 -10.26 15.50
CA ASP A 506 -6.49 -11.04 14.41
C ASP A 506 -5.67 -12.33 14.26
N LEU A 507 -6.31 -13.48 14.49
CA LEU A 507 -5.72 -14.81 14.35
C LEU A 507 -6.42 -15.57 13.23
N GLY A 508 -5.65 -16.13 12.31
CA GLY A 508 -6.13 -16.97 11.22
C GLY A 508 -5.46 -18.33 11.17
N ILE A 509 -6.19 -19.34 10.73
CA ILE A 509 -5.69 -20.69 10.45
C ILE A 509 -6.10 -21.13 9.06
N LYS A 510 -5.20 -21.80 8.35
CA LYS A 510 -5.42 -22.40 7.03
C LYS A 510 -4.83 -23.80 6.99
N ALA A 511 -5.59 -24.75 6.43
CA ALA A 511 -5.08 -26.05 6.05
C ALA A 511 -5.18 -26.22 4.53
N ALA A 512 -4.19 -26.83 3.92
CA ALA A 512 -4.15 -27.13 2.48
C ALA A 512 -3.62 -28.55 2.26
N TYR A 513 -4.29 -29.30 1.39
CA TYR A 513 -3.91 -30.68 1.05
C TYR A 513 -3.75 -30.83 -0.47
N ASP A 514 -2.58 -31.31 -0.89
CA ASP A 514 -2.19 -31.52 -2.28
C ASP A 514 -2.46 -32.94 -2.75
N PHE A 515 -3.34 -33.12 -3.72
CA PHE A 515 -3.58 -34.37 -4.41
C PHE A 515 -2.77 -34.38 -5.72
N LYS A 516 -1.88 -35.35 -5.88
CA LYS A 516 -1.17 -35.56 -7.15
C LYS A 516 -2.06 -36.34 -8.11
N PHE A 517 -2.55 -35.68 -9.14
CA PHE A 517 -3.44 -36.31 -10.12
C PHE A 517 -2.65 -36.98 -11.24
N CYS A 518 -1.54 -36.35 -11.70
CA CYS A 518 -0.61 -36.87 -12.70
C CYS A 518 0.81 -36.51 -12.32
N LYS A 519 1.81 -36.88 -13.14
CA LYS A 519 3.23 -36.53 -12.87
C LYS A 519 3.47 -35.02 -12.72
N SER A 520 2.69 -34.21 -13.43
CA SER A 520 2.86 -32.73 -13.48
C SER A 520 1.69 -31.95 -12.92
N THR A 521 0.53 -32.57 -12.62
CA THR A 521 -0.68 -31.87 -12.20
C THR A 521 -0.96 -32.12 -10.72
N VAL A 522 -1.10 -31.03 -9.97
CA VAL A 522 -1.47 -31.03 -8.54
C VAL A 522 -2.83 -30.36 -8.40
N PHE A 523 -3.76 -31.05 -7.75
CA PHE A 523 -5.02 -30.51 -7.27
C PHE A 523 -4.93 -30.25 -5.77
N GLN A 524 -5.16 -29.03 -5.33
CA GLN A 524 -5.11 -28.64 -3.92
C GLN A 524 -6.50 -28.25 -3.43
N LEU A 525 -6.90 -28.81 -2.30
CA LEU A 525 -8.01 -28.32 -1.49
C LEU A 525 -7.44 -27.49 -0.33
N ASN A 526 -8.05 -26.36 -0.04
CA ASN A 526 -7.69 -25.57 1.11
C ASN A 526 -8.93 -25.01 1.80
N ALA A 527 -8.84 -24.86 3.12
CA ALA A 527 -9.89 -24.26 3.93
C ALA A 527 -9.27 -23.58 5.15
N GLY A 528 -10.00 -22.65 5.75
CA GLY A 528 -9.53 -21.97 6.94
C GLY A 528 -10.51 -20.97 7.53
N ILE A 529 -10.06 -20.34 8.61
CA ILE A 529 -10.78 -19.31 9.33
C ILE A 529 -9.85 -18.12 9.48
N GLN A 530 -10.32 -16.95 9.13
CA GLN A 530 -9.65 -15.66 9.40
C GLN A 530 -10.35 -14.98 10.59
N ASN A 531 -9.60 -14.21 11.35
CA ASN A 531 -10.09 -13.47 12.51
C ASN A 531 -10.92 -14.33 13.46
N ILE A 532 -10.34 -15.46 13.92
CA ILE A 532 -11.01 -16.49 14.75
C ILE A 532 -11.69 -15.86 15.97
N PHE A 533 -11.08 -14.85 16.58
CA PHE A 533 -11.57 -14.20 17.80
C PHE A 533 -12.59 -13.09 17.53
N GLN A 534 -12.98 -12.84 16.28
CA GLN A 534 -13.87 -11.73 15.92
C GLN A 534 -13.31 -10.38 16.45
N ALA A 535 -12.01 -10.17 16.30
CA ALA A 535 -11.35 -8.91 16.64
C ALA A 535 -11.77 -7.84 15.63
N TYR A 536 -12.90 -7.20 15.86
CA TYR A 536 -13.55 -6.24 14.97
C TYR A 536 -14.08 -5.06 15.77
N GLN A 537 -14.23 -3.90 15.14
CA GLN A 537 -14.85 -2.74 15.79
C GLN A 537 -16.27 -3.08 16.22
N LYS A 538 -16.72 -2.57 17.38
CA LYS A 538 -18.05 -2.87 17.94
C LYS A 538 -18.91 -1.62 18.13
N ASP A 539 -18.31 -0.46 18.06
CA ASP A 539 -18.92 0.85 18.34
C ASP A 539 -18.99 1.72 17.07
N PHE A 540 -19.32 1.10 15.94
CA PHE A 540 -19.60 1.83 14.71
C PHE A 540 -20.70 2.86 14.95
N ASP A 541 -20.59 4.01 14.31
CA ASP A 541 -21.72 4.92 14.21
C ASP A 541 -22.80 4.29 13.32
N ARG A 542 -24.06 4.59 13.61
CA ARG A 542 -25.24 3.96 13.00
C ARG A 542 -26.10 4.95 12.23
N GLY A 543 -26.84 4.44 11.25
CA GLY A 543 -27.82 5.21 10.52
C GLY A 543 -27.25 6.28 9.58
N ALA A 544 -28.13 7.16 9.10
CA ALA A 544 -27.81 8.13 8.06
C ALA A 544 -26.93 9.31 8.54
N ASN A 545 -26.90 9.60 9.83
CA ASN A 545 -26.08 10.66 10.41
C ASN A 545 -24.77 10.17 11.06
N ARG A 546 -24.29 8.98 10.66
CA ARG A 546 -23.02 8.42 11.12
C ARG A 546 -21.81 9.27 10.69
N ASP A 547 -20.72 9.18 11.47
CA ASP A 547 -19.39 9.57 10.99
C ASP A 547 -18.79 8.43 10.17
N SER A 548 -18.79 8.54 8.86
CA SER A 548 -18.28 7.51 7.95
C SER A 548 -16.76 7.28 8.08
N ASN A 549 -16.04 8.23 8.68
CA ASN A 549 -14.59 8.12 8.95
C ASN A 549 -14.28 7.42 10.27
N TYR A 550 -15.28 7.24 11.15
CA TYR A 550 -15.09 6.54 12.43
C TYR A 550 -15.04 5.02 12.24
N ILE A 551 -14.10 4.58 11.42
CA ILE A 551 -13.80 3.17 11.15
C ILE A 551 -12.36 2.88 11.55
N TYR A 552 -12.14 1.85 12.36
CA TYR A 552 -10.83 1.41 12.84
C TYR A 552 -10.83 -0.11 13.11
N GLY A 553 -9.64 -0.69 13.30
CA GLY A 553 -9.50 -2.12 13.58
C GLY A 553 -9.27 -2.98 12.33
N PRO A 554 -9.33 -4.30 12.45
CA PRO A 554 -9.15 -5.23 11.34
C PRO A 554 -10.14 -4.98 10.20
N ALA A 555 -9.66 -5.09 8.96
CA ALA A 555 -10.46 -4.80 7.77
C ALA A 555 -11.62 -5.79 7.54
N THR A 556 -11.56 -6.99 8.11
CA THR A 556 -12.57 -8.03 7.93
C THR A 556 -12.95 -8.67 9.26
N PRO A 557 -14.25 -8.97 9.48
CA PRO A 557 -14.70 -9.75 10.61
C PRO A 557 -14.25 -11.21 10.50
N ARG A 558 -14.60 -12.04 11.48
CA ARG A 558 -14.36 -13.48 11.37
C ARG A 558 -15.00 -14.02 10.09
N SER A 559 -14.20 -14.76 9.32
CA SER A 559 -14.64 -15.34 8.06
C SER A 559 -14.13 -16.77 7.90
N PHE A 560 -14.93 -17.58 7.19
CA PHE A 560 -14.62 -18.96 6.83
C PHE A 560 -14.39 -19.02 5.34
N PHE A 561 -13.32 -19.67 4.92
CA PHE A 561 -13.05 -19.83 3.49
C PHE A 561 -12.76 -21.27 3.12
N ALA A 562 -13.12 -21.62 1.89
CA ALA A 562 -12.73 -22.85 1.24
C ALA A 562 -12.32 -22.56 -0.21
N GLY A 563 -11.33 -23.27 -0.70
CA GLY A 563 -10.82 -23.04 -2.04
C GLY A 563 -10.24 -24.29 -2.69
N VAL A 564 -10.19 -24.22 -4.01
CA VAL A 564 -9.58 -25.23 -4.88
C VAL A 564 -8.49 -24.57 -5.72
N LYS A 565 -7.42 -25.31 -5.99
CA LYS A 565 -6.34 -24.86 -6.86
C LYS A 565 -5.84 -26.02 -7.71
N ILE A 566 -5.73 -25.80 -9.00
CA ILE A 566 -5.12 -26.71 -9.94
C ILE A 566 -3.84 -26.09 -10.44
N SER A 567 -2.75 -26.81 -10.40
CA SER A 567 -1.43 -26.36 -10.85
C SER A 567 -0.78 -27.40 -11.76
N TYR A 568 -0.13 -26.90 -12.83
CA TYR A 568 0.62 -27.70 -13.80
C TYR A 568 2.04 -27.15 -13.93
#